data_079f3a128a5dc17888e9db208cb65ef1
#
_entry.id   079f3a128a5dc17888e9db208cb65ef1
#
_cell.length_a   1.000
_cell.length_b   1.000
_cell.length_c   1.000
_cell.angle_alpha   90.00
_cell.angle_beta   90.00
_cell.angle_gamma   90.00
#
_symmetry.space_group_name_H-M   'P 1'
#
loop_
_entity.id
_entity.type
_entity.pdbx_description
1 polymer ?
#
loop_
_entity_poly.entity_id
_entity_poly.type
_entity_poly.pdbx_seq_one_letter_code
_entity_poly.pdbx_strand_id
1 'polypeptide(L)'
;FPTRRSSDLTIKNNNNYKIVARSNCDGQLETAMPVVENLLAKAPDANVIMALNDPSALGAIMALEQKNIKNIKVYGIDGSPDGKRMIEDNRMTVTVAQSPKNIGRISAEKLYEIFKGNSIEKKIIVPVEIINSENIDKYKIDAWQ
;
A
#
# COMPACT_ATOMS: atom_id res chain seq x y z
N PHE A 1 -7.40 -17.22 -9.74
CA PHE A 1 -7.98 -17.05 -8.39
C PHE A 1 -8.48 -15.62 -8.28
N PRO A 2 -9.75 -15.40 -7.99
CA PRO A 2 -10.19 -14.08 -7.59
C PRO A 2 -9.62 -13.84 -6.19
N THR A 3 -8.45 -13.25 -6.10
CA THR A 3 -7.90 -12.75 -4.84
C THR A 3 -8.84 -11.65 -4.36
N ARG A 4 -9.80 -12.01 -3.51
CA ARG A 4 -10.56 -11.02 -2.76
C ARG A 4 -9.57 -10.29 -1.86
N ARG A 5 -9.30 -9.05 -2.19
CA ARG A 5 -8.41 -8.21 -1.42
C ARG A 5 -9.00 -8.02 -0.03
N SER A 6 -8.19 -8.05 1.01
CA SER A 6 -8.65 -7.87 2.39
C SER A 6 -9.43 -6.55 2.58
N SER A 7 -9.05 -5.50 1.88
CA SER A 7 -9.78 -4.23 1.81
C SER A 7 -11.22 -4.40 1.31
N ASP A 8 -11.45 -5.24 0.29
CA ASP A 8 -12.79 -5.50 -0.24
C ASP A 8 -13.68 -6.17 0.81
N LEU A 9 -13.11 -7.07 1.63
CA LEU A 9 -13.84 -7.75 2.70
C LEU A 9 -14.26 -6.76 3.80
N THR A 10 -13.39 -5.83 4.16
CA THR A 10 -13.67 -4.81 5.16
C THR A 10 -14.75 -3.83 4.69
N ILE A 11 -14.70 -3.43 3.42
CA ILE A 11 -15.64 -2.46 2.83
C ILE A 11 -17.01 -3.08 2.55
N LYS A 12 -17.06 -4.38 2.23
CA LYS A 12 -18.30 -5.08 1.78
C LYS A 12 -19.49 -4.87 2.72
N ASN A 13 -19.26 -4.78 4.02
CA ASN A 13 -20.28 -4.64 5.05
C ASN A 13 -20.42 -3.21 5.58
N ASN A 14 -19.80 -2.23 4.92
CA ASN A 14 -19.84 -0.84 5.34
C ASN A 14 -20.46 0.04 4.25
N ASN A 15 -21.70 0.46 4.46
CA ASN A 15 -22.48 1.25 3.50
C ASN A 15 -21.90 2.65 3.21
N ASN A 16 -20.90 3.10 3.99
CA ASN A 16 -20.24 4.39 3.77
C ASN A 16 -19.23 4.34 2.62
N TYR A 17 -18.91 3.14 2.10
CA TYR A 17 -17.94 2.96 1.03
C TYR A 17 -18.55 2.20 -0.15
N LYS A 18 -18.24 2.66 -1.34
CA LYS A 18 -18.63 2.02 -2.59
C LYS A 18 -17.42 1.83 -3.47
N ILE A 19 -17.15 0.59 -3.89
CA ILE A 19 -16.12 0.32 -4.89
C ILE A 19 -16.73 0.58 -6.27
N VAL A 20 -16.25 1.62 -6.94
CA VAL A 20 -16.78 2.08 -8.24
C VAL A 20 -16.02 1.50 -9.42
N ALA A 21 -14.74 1.14 -9.25
CA ALA A 21 -13.94 0.53 -10.30
C ALA A 21 -12.78 -0.28 -9.71
N ARG A 22 -12.25 -1.22 -10.50
CA ARG A 22 -11.07 -2.03 -10.20
C ARG A 22 -10.29 -2.31 -11.48
N SER A 23 -8.96 -2.40 -11.35
CA SER A 23 -8.10 -2.89 -12.41
C SER A 23 -6.84 -3.52 -11.85
N ASN A 24 -6.16 -4.32 -12.66
CA ASN A 24 -4.81 -4.81 -12.38
C ASN A 24 -3.79 -3.89 -13.07
N CYS A 25 -2.68 -3.62 -12.39
CA CYS A 25 -1.54 -2.85 -12.90
C CYS A 25 -0.22 -3.54 -12.59
N ASP A 26 -0.25 -4.85 -12.33
CA ASP A 26 0.89 -5.74 -12.08
C ASP A 26 1.85 -5.24 -10.97
N GLY A 27 1.36 -4.33 -10.11
CA GLY A 27 2.12 -3.77 -8.99
C GLY A 27 3.24 -2.81 -9.40
N GLN A 28 3.23 -2.29 -10.63
CA GLN A 28 4.28 -1.45 -11.19
C GLN A 28 3.79 -0.03 -11.44
N LEU A 29 4.68 0.94 -11.28
CA LEU A 29 4.39 2.36 -11.47
C LEU A 29 3.97 2.66 -12.91
N GLU A 30 4.75 2.17 -13.88
CA GLU A 30 4.59 2.47 -15.30
C GLU A 30 3.27 1.91 -15.86
N THR A 31 2.82 0.76 -15.35
CA THR A 31 1.55 0.17 -15.74
C THR A 31 0.37 0.78 -14.98
N ALA A 32 0.59 1.25 -13.75
CA ALA A 32 -0.46 1.84 -12.92
C ALA A 32 -0.95 3.17 -13.49
N MET A 33 -0.06 4.01 -14.01
CA MET A 33 -0.41 5.34 -14.52
C MET A 33 -1.51 5.29 -15.61
N PRO A 34 -1.34 4.60 -16.77
CA PRO A 34 -2.39 4.54 -17.80
C PRO A 34 -3.64 3.79 -17.33
N VAL A 35 -3.47 2.81 -16.42
CA VAL A 35 -4.62 2.10 -15.83
C VAL A 35 -5.48 3.06 -15.01
N VAL A 36 -4.88 3.90 -14.17
CA VAL A 36 -5.61 4.88 -13.35
C VAL A 36 -6.27 5.94 -14.22
N GLU A 37 -5.63 6.41 -15.27
CA GLU A 37 -6.24 7.33 -16.23
C GLU A 37 -7.55 6.77 -16.82
N ASN A 38 -7.52 5.50 -17.22
CA ASN A 38 -8.71 4.81 -17.73
C ASN A 38 -9.79 4.60 -16.65
N LEU A 39 -9.40 4.35 -15.41
CA LEU A 39 -10.33 4.22 -14.27
C LEU A 39 -11.01 5.55 -13.93
N LEU A 40 -10.27 6.65 -13.94
CA LEU A 40 -10.80 7.99 -13.70
C LEU A 40 -11.83 8.40 -14.76
N ALA A 41 -11.62 8.03 -16.02
CA ALA A 41 -12.59 8.26 -17.07
C ALA A 41 -13.92 7.48 -16.89
N LYS A 42 -13.84 6.28 -16.27
CA LYS A 42 -15.01 5.43 -15.99
C LYS A 42 -15.68 5.75 -14.66
N ALA A 43 -14.98 6.33 -13.73
CA ALA A 43 -15.46 6.65 -12.38
C ALA A 43 -15.01 8.06 -11.96
N PRO A 44 -15.56 9.11 -12.60
CA PRO A 44 -15.16 10.50 -12.36
C PRO A 44 -15.46 10.99 -10.93
N ASP A 45 -16.41 10.35 -10.24
CA ASP A 45 -16.80 10.69 -8.87
C ASP A 45 -15.98 9.95 -7.81
N ALA A 46 -14.94 9.20 -8.21
CA ALA A 46 -14.07 8.55 -7.26
C ALA A 46 -13.34 9.58 -6.39
N ASN A 47 -13.31 9.36 -5.08
CA ASN A 47 -12.62 10.24 -4.13
C ASN A 47 -11.47 9.56 -3.39
N VAL A 48 -11.27 8.26 -3.62
CA VAL A 48 -10.20 7.47 -3.03
C VAL A 48 -9.66 6.47 -4.05
N ILE A 49 -8.35 6.33 -4.09
CA ILE A 49 -7.64 5.25 -4.78
C ILE A 49 -6.91 4.42 -3.72
N MET A 50 -7.19 3.12 -3.68
CA MET A 50 -6.46 2.16 -2.85
C MET A 50 -5.57 1.30 -3.74
N ALA A 51 -4.27 1.46 -3.62
CA ALA A 51 -3.27 0.67 -4.32
C ALA A 51 -2.77 -0.49 -3.44
N LEU A 52 -2.42 -1.62 -4.06
CA LEU A 52 -1.91 -2.80 -3.33
C LEU A 52 -0.45 -2.67 -2.90
N ASN A 53 0.27 -1.71 -3.45
CA ASN A 53 1.65 -1.39 -3.09
C ASN A 53 1.96 0.07 -3.41
N ASP A 54 3.07 0.56 -2.89
CA ASP A 54 3.49 1.95 -3.10
C ASP A 54 3.84 2.26 -4.56
N PRO A 55 4.52 1.39 -5.35
CA PRO A 55 4.75 1.68 -6.77
C PRO A 55 3.45 1.95 -7.55
N SER A 56 2.39 1.16 -7.31
CA SER A 56 1.08 1.41 -7.94
C SER A 56 0.44 2.71 -7.45
N ALA A 57 0.64 3.05 -6.16
CA ALA A 57 0.16 4.32 -5.60
C ALA A 57 0.89 5.52 -6.24
N LEU A 58 2.21 5.41 -6.47
CA LEU A 58 2.98 6.43 -7.17
C LEU A 58 2.47 6.64 -8.61
N GLY A 59 2.22 5.56 -9.35
CA GLY A 59 1.63 5.64 -10.68
C GLY A 59 0.26 6.31 -10.69
N ALA A 60 -0.56 6.04 -9.66
CA ALA A 60 -1.84 6.71 -9.48
C ALA A 60 -1.68 8.22 -9.20
N ILE A 61 -0.73 8.61 -8.36
CA ILE A 61 -0.42 10.01 -8.08
C ILE A 61 0.01 10.73 -9.36
N MET A 62 0.91 10.14 -10.15
CA MET A 62 1.36 10.72 -11.41
C MET A 62 0.20 10.92 -12.41
N ALA A 63 -0.74 9.96 -12.50
CA ALA A 63 -1.94 10.09 -13.35
C ALA A 63 -2.85 11.24 -12.90
N LEU A 64 -3.03 11.40 -11.58
CA LEU A 64 -3.80 12.49 -11.00
C LEU A 64 -3.15 13.86 -11.28
N GLU A 65 -1.84 13.96 -11.13
CA GLU A 65 -1.09 15.19 -11.37
C GLU A 65 -1.11 15.62 -12.84
N GLN A 66 -0.92 14.66 -13.75
CA GLN A 66 -1.01 14.92 -15.19
C GLN A 66 -2.37 15.49 -15.59
N LYS A 67 -3.44 15.06 -14.91
CA LYS A 67 -4.82 15.56 -15.12
C LYS A 67 -5.17 16.75 -14.22
N ASN A 68 -4.24 17.24 -13.40
CA ASN A 68 -4.44 18.31 -12.42
C ASN A 68 -5.60 18.03 -11.43
N ILE A 69 -5.81 16.77 -11.06
CA ILE A 69 -6.82 16.31 -10.09
C ILE A 69 -6.20 16.29 -8.69
N LYS A 70 -6.75 17.05 -7.75
CA LYS A 70 -6.18 17.24 -6.39
C LYS A 70 -7.06 16.71 -5.25
N ASN A 71 -8.29 16.32 -5.53
CA ASN A 71 -9.29 15.97 -4.51
C ASN A 71 -9.44 14.47 -4.27
N ILE A 72 -8.59 13.63 -4.85
CA ILE A 72 -8.59 12.17 -4.68
C ILE A 72 -7.47 11.77 -3.71
N LYS A 73 -7.85 11.08 -2.64
CA LYS A 73 -6.89 10.54 -1.65
C LYS A 73 -6.29 9.24 -2.16
N VAL A 74 -4.96 9.10 -2.03
CA VAL A 74 -4.24 7.89 -2.46
C VAL A 74 -3.67 7.16 -1.25
N TYR A 75 -3.92 5.86 -1.20
CA TYR A 75 -3.46 4.94 -0.16
C TYR A 75 -2.59 3.85 -0.79
N GLY A 76 -1.42 3.62 -0.18
CA GLY A 76 -0.46 2.60 -0.60
C GLY A 76 -0.24 1.54 0.48
N ILE A 77 0.60 0.57 0.17
CA ILE A 77 1.10 -0.47 1.08
C ILE A 77 2.58 -0.64 0.75
N ASP A 78 3.39 -0.87 1.73
CA ASP A 78 4.78 -1.28 1.85
C ASP A 78 5.54 -0.42 2.88
N GLY A 79 5.26 0.87 2.99
CA GLY A 79 6.07 1.81 3.77
C GLY A 79 7.42 2.04 3.08
N SER A 80 7.45 2.04 1.76
CA SER A 80 8.66 2.22 0.97
C SER A 80 9.27 3.62 1.15
N PRO A 81 10.56 3.81 0.87
CA PRO A 81 11.17 5.14 0.82
C PRO A 81 10.39 6.12 -0.05
N ASP A 82 10.02 5.70 -1.26
CA ASP A 82 9.29 6.56 -2.20
C ASP A 82 7.86 6.86 -1.71
N GLY A 83 7.15 5.87 -1.15
CA GLY A 83 5.82 6.08 -0.54
C GLY A 83 5.87 7.07 0.62
N LYS A 84 6.88 6.97 1.49
CA LYS A 84 7.08 7.93 2.59
C LYS A 84 7.39 9.33 2.09
N ARG A 85 8.21 9.47 1.05
CA ARG A 85 8.50 10.77 0.41
C ARG A 85 7.24 11.40 -0.15
N MET A 86 6.35 10.61 -0.77
CA MET A 86 5.06 11.12 -1.24
C MET A 86 4.14 11.57 -0.10
N ILE A 87 4.25 10.96 1.08
CA ILE A 87 3.51 11.42 2.27
C ILE A 87 4.10 12.74 2.79
N GLU A 88 5.43 12.84 2.90
CA GLU A 88 6.14 14.05 3.30
C GLU A 88 5.79 15.23 2.40
N ASP A 89 5.68 14.99 1.09
CA ASP A 89 5.28 15.97 0.07
C ASP A 89 3.76 16.23 0.02
N ASN A 90 2.96 15.63 0.90
CA ASN A 90 1.49 15.70 0.92
C ASN A 90 0.81 15.21 -0.38
N ARG A 91 1.46 14.31 -1.12
CA ARG A 91 0.97 13.72 -2.38
C ARG A 91 0.29 12.37 -2.16
N MET A 92 0.64 11.65 -1.12
CA MET A 92 0.03 10.39 -0.68
C MET A 92 -0.58 10.58 0.71
N THR A 93 -1.72 9.96 0.95
CA THR A 93 -2.42 10.09 2.24
C THR A 93 -1.86 9.14 3.29
N VAL A 94 -1.62 7.89 2.92
CA VAL A 94 -1.20 6.81 3.82
C VAL A 94 -0.42 5.76 3.05
N THR A 95 0.60 5.18 3.69
CA THR A 95 1.11 3.85 3.35
C THR A 95 1.09 2.93 4.56
N VAL A 96 0.81 1.65 4.36
CA VAL A 96 0.86 0.63 5.41
C VAL A 96 2.20 -0.10 5.34
N ALA A 97 3.07 0.18 6.31
CA ALA A 97 4.41 -0.38 6.35
C ALA A 97 4.41 -1.85 6.81
N GLN A 98 5.05 -2.72 6.06
CA GLN A 98 5.12 -4.16 6.31
C GLN A 98 6.36 -4.58 7.11
N SER A 99 7.28 -3.68 7.43
CA SER A 99 8.51 -3.94 8.18
C SER A 99 9.36 -5.09 7.63
N PRO A 100 9.89 -5.00 6.39
CA PRO A 100 10.65 -6.09 5.77
C PRO A 100 11.89 -6.50 6.56
N LYS A 101 12.52 -5.57 7.30
CA LYS A 101 13.63 -5.89 8.21
C LYS A 101 13.22 -6.83 9.34
N ASN A 102 12.06 -6.59 9.97
CA ASN A 102 11.55 -7.46 11.02
C ASN A 102 11.13 -8.82 10.47
N ILE A 103 10.50 -8.84 9.29
CA ILE A 103 10.14 -10.09 8.61
C ILE A 103 11.41 -10.92 8.36
N GLY A 104 12.46 -10.32 7.81
CA GLY A 104 13.73 -10.99 7.55
C GLY A 104 14.41 -11.49 8.83
N ARG A 105 14.49 -10.66 9.88
CA ARG A 105 15.07 -11.04 11.18
C ARG A 105 14.32 -12.19 11.82
N ILE A 106 12.98 -12.09 11.93
CA ILE A 106 12.15 -13.14 12.53
C ILE A 106 12.26 -14.45 11.73
N SER A 107 12.27 -14.37 10.40
CA SER A 107 12.43 -15.55 9.54
C SER A 107 13.77 -16.25 9.79
N ALA A 108 14.87 -15.51 9.90
CA ALA A 108 16.20 -16.06 10.20
C ALA A 108 16.26 -16.69 11.60
N GLU A 109 15.72 -16.02 12.60
CA GLU A 109 15.64 -16.53 13.98
C GLU A 109 14.85 -17.85 14.04
N LYS A 110 13.71 -17.91 13.39
CA LYS A 110 12.85 -19.11 13.37
C LYS A 110 13.49 -20.26 12.57
N LEU A 111 14.16 -19.95 11.49
CA LEU A 111 14.94 -20.96 10.76
C LEU A 111 16.05 -21.57 11.64
N TYR A 112 16.74 -20.73 12.40
CA TYR A 112 17.78 -21.19 13.33
C TYR A 112 17.21 -22.10 14.44
N GLU A 113 16.02 -21.79 14.97
CA GLU A 113 15.34 -22.66 15.94
C GLU A 113 15.00 -24.04 15.34
N ILE A 114 14.57 -24.09 14.08
CA ILE A 114 14.31 -25.35 13.36
C ILE A 114 15.60 -26.17 13.25
N PHE A 115 16.73 -25.55 12.90
CA PHE A 115 18.02 -26.24 12.82
C PHE A 115 18.51 -26.82 14.15
N LYS A 116 18.09 -26.22 15.26
CA LYS A 116 18.34 -26.76 16.61
C LYS A 116 17.40 -27.90 17.00
N GLY A 117 16.46 -28.27 16.17
CA GLY A 117 15.44 -29.28 16.46
C GLY A 117 14.25 -28.76 17.26
N ASN A 118 14.13 -27.45 17.46
CA ASN A 118 13.02 -26.85 18.15
C ASN A 118 11.78 -26.77 17.24
N SER A 119 10.60 -26.95 17.81
CA SER A 119 9.34 -26.70 17.11
C SER A 119 9.03 -25.20 17.09
N ILE A 120 8.47 -24.70 16.00
CA ILE A 120 8.03 -23.32 15.88
C ILE A 120 6.53 -23.26 15.59
N GLU A 121 5.93 -22.11 15.83
CA GLU A 121 4.55 -21.83 15.45
C GLU A 121 4.40 -21.91 13.92
N LYS A 122 3.30 -22.52 13.46
CA LYS A 122 2.96 -22.63 12.02
C LYS A 122 2.70 -21.26 11.37
N LYS A 123 2.32 -20.25 12.16
CA LYS A 123 1.96 -18.92 11.69
C LYS A 123 2.50 -17.87 12.65
N ILE A 124 3.31 -16.96 12.13
CA ILE A 124 3.86 -15.84 12.87
C ILE A 124 3.32 -14.56 12.21
N ILE A 125 2.65 -13.74 12.99
CA ILE A 125 2.11 -12.45 12.52
C ILE A 125 3.10 -11.37 12.88
N VAL A 126 3.61 -10.67 11.87
CA VAL A 126 4.40 -9.44 12.05
C VAL A 126 3.44 -8.26 11.95
N PRO A 127 3.35 -7.39 12.96
CA PRO A 127 2.47 -6.24 12.92
C PRO A 127 2.88 -5.28 11.79
N VAL A 128 1.90 -4.59 11.24
CA VAL A 128 2.09 -3.51 10.27
C VAL A 128 1.89 -2.16 10.95
N GLU A 129 2.46 -1.11 10.38
CA GLU A 129 2.33 0.26 10.87
C GLU A 129 1.68 1.16 9.82
N ILE A 130 0.81 2.06 10.26
CA ILE A 130 0.21 3.07 9.38
C ILE A 130 1.11 4.30 9.41
N ILE A 131 1.59 4.72 8.24
CA ILE A 131 2.39 5.93 8.07
C ILE A 131 1.56 6.96 7.30
N ASN A 132 1.43 8.14 7.88
CA ASN A 132 0.69 9.28 7.34
C ASN A 132 1.39 10.61 7.70
N SER A 133 0.81 11.75 7.33
CA SER A 133 1.38 13.07 7.61
C SER A 133 1.50 13.41 9.11
N GLU A 134 0.76 12.72 10.00
CA GLU A 134 0.80 12.98 11.44
C GLU A 134 1.98 12.28 12.14
N ASN A 135 2.61 11.31 11.49
CA ASN A 135 3.65 10.50 12.11
C ASN A 135 4.87 10.24 11.20
N ILE A 136 4.91 10.81 10.02
CA ILE A 136 6.00 10.60 9.03
C ILE A 136 7.37 11.01 9.59
N ASP A 137 7.42 12.01 10.45
CA ASP A 137 8.62 12.52 11.12
C ASP A 137 9.31 11.49 12.03
N LYS A 138 8.60 10.44 12.45
CA LYS A 138 9.14 9.33 13.25
C LYS A 138 9.92 8.31 12.43
N TYR A 139 9.85 8.39 11.11
CA TYR A 139 10.44 7.41 10.20
C TYR A 139 11.58 8.01 9.39
N LYS A 140 12.62 7.21 9.14
CA LYS A 140 13.65 7.58 8.17
C LYS A 140 13.08 7.45 6.76
N ILE A 141 13.04 8.54 6.01
CA ILE A 141 12.46 8.57 4.67
C ILE A 141 13.17 7.59 3.74
N ASP A 142 14.50 7.58 3.74
CA ASP A 142 15.31 6.80 2.80
C ASP A 142 15.56 5.33 3.24
N ALA A 143 14.87 4.84 4.26
CA ALA A 143 15.10 3.49 4.79
C ALA A 143 13.81 2.69 4.94
N TRP A 144 13.90 1.38 4.80
CA TRP A 144 12.82 0.46 5.20
C TRP A 144 12.75 0.32 6.72
N GLN A 145 11.55 0.05 7.27
CA GLN A 145 11.31 -0.25 8.69
C GLN A 145 11.69 -1.69 9.05
#